data_e840023e0876602c7cdc091c78e4c5cb
#
_entry.id   e840023e0876602c7cdc091c78e4c5cb
#
_cell.length_a   1.000
_cell.length_b   1.000
_cell.length_c   1.000
_cell.angle_alpha   90.00
_cell.angle_beta   90.00
_cell.angle_gamma   90.00
#
_symmetry.space_group_name_H-M   'P 1'
#
loop_
_entity.id
_entity.type
_entity.pdbx_description
1 polymer ?
#
loop_
_entity_poly.entity_id
_entity_poly.type
_entity_poly.pdbx_seq_one_letter_code
_entity_poly.pdbx_strand_id
1 'polypeptide(L)'
;LTAGHTTDYQYTDEIIRNTTTGGTVYKDMNGKKYAENISQLALANVDFDMQNRHHISYNLMMIHANIQSVGDYNGKNSIFSDDYENLGFTRRQQTNDNMLIVNQLMTNWGLTKSLSLDAGASYNMVKGYEPDRRINNLTKAEDGYTLLRGNSQQRYFSTLDEDDLNVKAGLVYRLKDNIEEISNVRFGYTGRFVDDNFKATEYNLTVGHVSVIPSLDDFSLDDYYNQENFASDWFK
;
A
#
# COMPACT_ATOMS: atom_id res chain seq x y z
N LEU A 1 4.52 -4.86 -26.64
CA LEU A 1 3.39 -4.37 -25.83
C LEU A 1 2.76 -5.56 -25.13
N THR A 2 2.59 -5.47 -23.81
CA THR A 2 1.92 -6.48 -22.98
C THR A 2 1.00 -5.75 -22.01
N ALA A 3 -0.21 -6.29 -21.80
CA ALA A 3 -1.12 -5.81 -20.79
C ALA A 3 -1.72 -7.02 -20.05
N GLY A 4 -1.95 -6.86 -18.76
CA GLY A 4 -2.53 -7.88 -17.90
C GLY A 4 -3.51 -7.25 -16.92
N HIS A 5 -4.55 -8.00 -16.60
CA HIS A 5 -5.50 -7.69 -15.55
C HIS A 5 -5.79 -8.96 -14.77
N THR A 6 -5.75 -8.88 -13.45
CA THR A 6 -6.07 -9.99 -12.55
C THR A 6 -6.97 -9.48 -11.44
N THR A 7 -8.01 -10.23 -11.15
CA THR A 7 -8.84 -10.05 -9.95
C THR A 7 -8.77 -11.35 -9.16
N ASP A 8 -8.44 -11.26 -7.89
CA ASP A 8 -8.35 -12.38 -6.97
C ASP A 8 -9.15 -12.09 -5.70
N TYR A 9 -9.89 -13.10 -5.23
CA TYR A 9 -10.66 -13.04 -4.00
C TYR A 9 -10.05 -13.99 -2.99
N GLN A 10 -9.69 -13.45 -1.84
CA GLN A 10 -9.03 -14.19 -0.78
C GLN A 10 -9.90 -14.24 0.48
N TYR A 11 -10.02 -15.42 1.05
CA TYR A 11 -10.56 -15.66 2.38
C TYR A 11 -9.45 -16.19 3.28
N THR A 12 -9.34 -15.64 4.48
CA THR A 12 -8.33 -16.06 5.47
C THR A 12 -8.95 -16.15 6.85
N ASP A 13 -8.78 -17.29 7.53
CA ASP A 13 -9.01 -17.39 8.96
C ASP A 13 -7.74 -16.94 9.71
N GLU A 14 -7.90 -15.98 10.61
CA GLU A 14 -6.80 -15.37 11.36
C GLU A 14 -6.99 -15.59 12.87
N ILE A 15 -5.89 -15.86 13.57
CA ILE A 15 -5.87 -15.87 15.03
C ILE A 15 -4.89 -14.79 15.49
N ILE A 16 -5.38 -13.82 16.26
CA ILE A 16 -4.55 -12.76 16.82
C ILE A 16 -4.41 -13.01 18.31
N ARG A 17 -3.21 -13.37 18.76
CA ARG A 17 -2.91 -13.59 20.17
C ARG A 17 -1.70 -12.78 20.59
N ASN A 18 -1.89 -11.91 21.57
CA ASN A 18 -0.84 -11.08 22.14
C ASN A 18 -0.70 -11.35 23.65
N THR A 19 0.55 -11.39 24.10
CA THR A 19 0.89 -11.60 25.51
C THR A 19 1.75 -10.47 26.04
N THR A 20 1.66 -10.21 27.34
CA THR A 20 2.63 -9.37 28.04
C THR A 20 3.98 -10.08 28.14
N THR A 21 5.04 -9.37 28.53
CA THR A 21 6.36 -9.95 28.80
C THR A 21 6.32 -11.03 29.90
N GLY A 22 5.33 -10.99 30.80
CA GLY A 22 5.09 -12.01 31.84
C GLY A 22 4.22 -13.20 31.37
N GLY A 23 3.89 -13.27 30.07
CA GLY A 23 3.12 -14.38 29.50
C GLY A 23 1.61 -14.28 29.65
N THR A 24 1.08 -13.21 30.26
CA THR A 24 -0.37 -12.99 30.36
C THR A 24 -0.96 -12.62 29.02
N VAL A 25 -1.94 -13.37 28.54
CA VAL A 25 -2.67 -13.10 27.30
C VAL A 25 -3.62 -11.93 27.54
N TYR A 26 -3.41 -10.81 26.83
CA TYR A 26 -4.29 -9.64 26.90
C TYR A 26 -5.15 -9.45 25.63
N LYS A 27 -4.82 -10.17 24.56
CA LYS A 27 -5.62 -10.22 23.34
C LYS A 27 -5.63 -11.64 22.80
N ASP A 28 -6.81 -12.18 22.54
CA ASP A 28 -7.04 -13.50 21.93
C ASP A 28 -8.33 -13.44 21.11
N MET A 29 -8.17 -13.23 19.80
CA MET A 29 -9.29 -13.01 18.89
C MET A 29 -9.18 -13.95 17.70
N ASN A 30 -10.31 -14.52 17.29
CA ASN A 30 -10.45 -15.25 16.05
C ASN A 30 -11.10 -14.34 15.01
N GLY A 31 -10.53 -14.29 13.82
CA GLY A 31 -10.94 -13.39 12.76
C GLY A 31 -11.18 -14.11 11.44
N LYS A 32 -12.03 -13.50 10.64
CA LYS A 32 -12.26 -13.83 9.24
C LYS A 32 -11.96 -12.60 8.40
N LYS A 33 -11.05 -12.74 7.45
CA LYS A 33 -10.69 -11.67 6.55
C LYS A 33 -11.06 -12.04 5.12
N TYR A 34 -11.75 -11.13 4.46
CA TYR A 34 -12.07 -11.18 3.05
C TYR A 34 -11.31 -10.07 2.35
N ALA A 35 -10.69 -10.38 1.23
CA ALA A 35 -9.99 -9.40 0.43
C ALA A 35 -10.28 -9.59 -1.06
N GLU A 36 -10.42 -8.48 -1.78
CA GLU A 36 -10.40 -8.41 -3.23
C GLU A 36 -9.12 -7.70 -3.65
N ASN A 37 -8.33 -8.37 -4.49
CA ASN A 37 -7.08 -7.86 -5.01
C ASN A 37 -7.22 -7.66 -6.53
N ILE A 38 -7.14 -6.43 -6.99
CA ILE A 38 -7.15 -6.10 -8.42
C ILE A 38 -5.75 -5.64 -8.78
N SER A 39 -5.14 -6.29 -9.78
CA SER A 39 -3.84 -5.93 -10.31
C SER A 39 -3.92 -5.71 -11.82
N GLN A 40 -3.38 -4.59 -12.26
CA GLN A 40 -3.29 -4.20 -13.67
C GLN A 40 -1.84 -3.92 -14.03
N LEU A 41 -1.39 -4.46 -15.15
CA LEU A 41 -0.05 -4.27 -15.67
C LEU A 41 -0.15 -3.83 -17.12
N ALA A 42 0.62 -2.81 -17.48
CA ALA A 42 0.87 -2.47 -18.86
C ALA A 42 2.38 -2.29 -19.07
N LEU A 43 2.91 -2.91 -20.12
CA LEU A 43 4.32 -2.82 -20.52
C LEU A 43 4.40 -2.46 -21.99
N ALA A 44 5.21 -1.46 -22.31
CA ALA A 44 5.57 -1.14 -23.68
C ALA A 44 7.09 -0.99 -23.78
N ASN A 45 7.67 -1.64 -24.76
CA ASN A 45 9.09 -1.49 -25.09
C ASN A 45 9.20 -1.15 -26.56
N VAL A 46 10.06 -0.20 -26.87
CA VAL A 46 10.44 0.17 -28.23
C VAL A 46 11.95 0.24 -28.30
N ASP A 47 12.53 -0.60 -29.13
CA ASP A 47 13.96 -0.66 -29.38
C ASP A 47 14.26 -0.21 -30.80
N PHE A 48 15.27 0.60 -30.95
CA PHE A 48 15.74 1.11 -32.24
C PHE A 48 17.25 0.93 -32.39
N ASP A 49 17.61 0.08 -33.31
CA ASP A 49 19.02 -0.20 -33.68
C ASP A 49 19.40 0.49 -34.97
N MET A 50 20.48 1.27 -34.94
CA MET A 50 20.99 1.98 -36.10
C MET A 50 22.43 1.58 -36.39
N GLN A 51 22.67 1.05 -37.58
CA GLN A 51 23.97 0.66 -38.09
C GLN A 51 24.80 -0.27 -37.17
N ASN A 52 24.13 -1.11 -36.37
CA ASN A 52 24.75 -2.01 -35.37
C ASN A 52 25.69 -1.34 -34.37
N ARG A 53 25.61 0.00 -34.21
CA ARG A 53 26.50 0.80 -33.35
C ARG A 53 25.78 1.72 -32.40
N HIS A 54 24.53 1.97 -32.67
CA HIS A 54 23.70 2.85 -31.86
C HIS A 54 22.43 2.10 -31.51
N HIS A 55 22.15 2.07 -30.21
CA HIS A 55 20.96 1.46 -29.68
C HIS A 55 20.21 2.47 -28.82
N ILE A 56 18.91 2.62 -29.03
CA ILE A 56 18.01 3.43 -28.22
C ILE A 56 16.86 2.54 -27.80
N SER A 57 16.56 2.52 -26.51
CA SER A 57 15.48 1.73 -25.93
C SER A 57 14.61 2.64 -25.08
N TYR A 58 13.32 2.60 -25.31
CA TYR A 58 12.31 3.21 -24.46
C TYR A 58 11.43 2.16 -23.84
N ASN A 59 11.32 2.20 -22.51
CA ASN A 59 10.49 1.30 -21.72
C ASN A 59 9.45 2.13 -20.96
N LEU A 60 8.20 1.72 -21.09
CA LEU A 60 7.09 2.19 -20.28
C LEU A 60 6.54 1.00 -19.49
N MET A 61 6.42 1.15 -18.18
CA MET A 61 5.73 0.19 -17.31
C MET A 61 4.72 0.93 -16.45
N MET A 62 3.53 0.39 -16.36
CA MET A 62 2.49 0.82 -15.44
C MET A 62 2.02 -0.38 -14.64
N ILE A 63 2.01 -0.24 -13.32
CA ILE A 63 1.42 -1.20 -12.38
C ILE A 63 0.41 -0.44 -11.56
N HIS A 64 -0.81 -0.95 -11.51
CA HIS A 64 -1.87 -0.48 -10.63
C HIS A 64 -2.36 -1.65 -9.78
N ALA A 65 -2.36 -1.48 -8.47
CA ALA A 65 -2.81 -2.49 -7.51
C ALA A 65 -3.82 -1.87 -6.56
N ASN A 66 -5.03 -2.40 -6.56
CA ASN A 66 -6.08 -2.03 -5.61
C ASN A 66 -6.39 -3.24 -4.73
N ILE A 67 -6.32 -3.05 -3.41
CA ILE A 67 -6.61 -4.09 -2.42
C ILE A 67 -7.69 -3.55 -1.50
N GLN A 68 -8.84 -4.20 -1.51
CA GLN A 68 -9.95 -3.94 -0.61
C GLN A 68 -10.10 -5.10 0.36
N SER A 69 -10.23 -4.83 1.64
CA SER A 69 -10.37 -5.89 2.63
C SER A 69 -11.29 -5.51 3.79
N VAL A 70 -11.99 -6.53 4.28
CA VAL A 70 -12.79 -6.48 5.51
C VAL A 70 -12.35 -7.63 6.40
N GLY A 71 -11.99 -7.33 7.65
CA GLY A 71 -11.64 -8.31 8.66
C GLY A 71 -12.56 -8.17 9.88
N ASP A 72 -13.20 -9.24 10.27
CA ASP A 72 -14.09 -9.33 11.42
C ASP A 72 -13.46 -10.24 12.47
N TYR A 73 -13.23 -9.71 13.66
CA TYR A 73 -12.51 -10.38 14.75
C TYR A 73 -13.37 -10.43 16.00
N ASN A 74 -13.60 -11.62 16.54
CA ASN A 74 -14.30 -11.83 17.79
C ASN A 74 -13.39 -12.45 18.83
N GLY A 75 -13.50 -12.03 20.08
CA GLY A 75 -12.75 -12.61 21.16
C GLY A 75 -12.40 -11.65 22.28
N LYS A 76 -11.38 -12.02 23.01
CA LYS A 76 -10.90 -11.28 24.18
C LYS A 76 -9.89 -10.22 23.79
N ASN A 77 -10.09 -9.00 24.32
CA ASN A 77 -9.11 -7.93 24.22
C ASN A 77 -9.26 -7.01 25.44
N SER A 78 -8.16 -6.67 26.10
CA SER A 78 -8.13 -5.82 27.30
C SER A 78 -8.68 -4.41 27.10
N ILE A 79 -8.94 -3.98 25.86
CA ILE A 79 -9.61 -2.71 25.57
C ILE A 79 -11.13 -2.77 25.79
N PHE A 80 -11.72 -3.97 25.78
CA PHE A 80 -13.16 -4.18 25.98
C PHE A 80 -13.53 -4.15 27.46
N SER A 81 -14.84 -4.07 27.74
CA SER A 81 -15.34 -4.00 29.13
C SER A 81 -15.04 -5.27 29.93
N ASP A 82 -14.52 -5.08 31.14
CA ASP A 82 -14.28 -6.15 32.10
C ASP A 82 -15.57 -6.85 32.56
N ASP A 83 -16.71 -6.18 32.51
CA ASP A 83 -18.03 -6.71 32.90
C ASP A 83 -18.40 -7.99 32.14
N TYR A 84 -17.85 -8.14 30.92
CA TYR A 84 -18.05 -9.29 30.04
C TYR A 84 -16.73 -9.96 29.68
N GLU A 85 -15.84 -10.13 30.66
CA GLU A 85 -14.54 -10.83 30.50
C GLU A 85 -13.66 -10.25 29.38
N ASN A 86 -13.78 -8.96 29.08
CA ASN A 86 -13.10 -8.29 27.98
C ASN A 86 -13.44 -8.89 26.59
N LEU A 87 -14.64 -9.45 26.43
CA LEU A 87 -15.12 -9.95 25.13
C LEU A 87 -15.66 -8.83 24.25
N GLY A 88 -15.43 -8.95 22.97
CA GLY A 88 -15.91 -7.98 22.00
C GLY A 88 -15.63 -8.36 20.56
N PHE A 89 -15.87 -7.40 19.70
CA PHE A 89 -15.76 -7.52 18.25
C PHE A 89 -14.98 -6.32 17.68
N THR A 90 -14.13 -6.60 16.71
CA THR A 90 -13.44 -5.56 15.94
C THR A 90 -13.68 -5.80 14.46
N ARG A 91 -14.20 -4.80 13.76
CA ARG A 91 -14.25 -4.76 12.29
C ARG A 91 -13.19 -3.81 11.76
N ARG A 92 -12.35 -4.31 10.86
CA ARG A 92 -11.38 -3.50 10.13
C ARG A 92 -11.72 -3.52 8.64
N GLN A 93 -11.92 -2.34 8.07
CA GLN A 93 -12.12 -2.13 6.65
C GLN A 93 -10.99 -1.28 6.11
N GLN A 94 -10.43 -1.67 4.98
CA GLN A 94 -9.28 -0.97 4.40
C GLN A 94 -9.30 -1.10 2.88
N THR A 95 -8.97 0.01 2.22
CA THR A 95 -8.69 0.03 0.78
C THR A 95 -7.32 0.65 0.57
N ASN A 96 -6.47 -0.02 -0.20
CA ASN A 96 -5.18 0.51 -0.64
C ASN A 96 -5.20 0.56 -2.17
N ASP A 97 -5.00 1.73 -2.72
CA ASP A 97 -4.92 1.97 -4.15
C ASP A 97 -3.52 2.51 -4.48
N ASN A 98 -2.72 1.71 -5.18
CA ASN A 98 -1.33 2.01 -5.44
C ASN A 98 -1.05 1.97 -6.94
N MET A 99 -0.34 2.97 -7.44
CA MET A 99 0.06 3.07 -8.83
C MET A 99 1.56 3.37 -8.95
N LEU A 100 2.22 2.63 -9.82
CA LEU A 100 3.61 2.88 -10.24
C LEU A 100 3.63 3.06 -11.76
N ILE A 101 4.21 4.17 -12.22
CA ILE A 101 4.51 4.40 -13.62
C ILE A 101 6.00 4.61 -13.76
N VAL A 102 6.65 3.83 -14.63
CA VAL A 102 8.07 3.92 -14.95
C VAL A 102 8.22 4.27 -16.41
N ASN A 103 8.90 5.39 -16.68
CA ASN A 103 9.34 5.79 -18.01
C ASN A 103 10.86 5.72 -18.03
N GLN A 104 11.43 4.96 -18.95
CA GLN A 104 12.87 4.77 -19.02
C GLN A 104 13.36 4.90 -20.47
N LEU A 105 14.30 5.79 -20.68
CA LEU A 105 15.00 5.95 -21.93
C LEU A 105 16.47 5.57 -21.73
N MET A 106 16.95 4.65 -22.53
CA MET A 106 18.35 4.20 -22.49
C MET A 106 18.96 4.29 -23.89
N THR A 107 20.23 4.57 -23.94
CA THR A 107 20.98 4.56 -25.19
C THR A 107 22.39 4.05 -25.00
N ASN A 108 22.86 3.29 -26.00
CA ASN A 108 24.25 2.97 -26.19
C ASN A 108 24.66 3.53 -27.56
N TRP A 109 25.54 4.51 -27.56
CA TRP A 109 25.95 5.23 -28.76
C TRP A 109 27.43 5.05 -29.04
N GLY A 110 27.75 4.34 -30.11
CA GLY A 110 29.13 4.15 -30.56
C GLY A 110 29.71 5.41 -31.16
N LEU A 111 30.56 6.14 -30.42
CA LEU A 111 31.23 7.38 -30.88
C LEU A 111 32.35 7.07 -31.83
N THR A 112 33.17 6.05 -31.54
CA THR A 112 34.23 5.54 -32.38
C THR A 112 34.24 4.01 -32.35
N LYS A 113 35.22 3.35 -33.01
CA LYS A 113 35.37 1.86 -32.92
C LYS A 113 35.67 1.40 -31.49
N SER A 114 36.33 2.23 -30.68
CA SER A 114 36.76 1.87 -29.32
C SER A 114 36.05 2.66 -28.22
N LEU A 115 35.28 3.72 -28.55
CA LEU A 115 34.61 4.57 -27.57
C LEU A 115 33.10 4.55 -27.77
N SER A 116 32.36 4.30 -26.71
CA SER A 116 30.90 4.40 -26.69
C SER A 116 30.42 5.22 -25.50
N LEU A 117 29.25 5.86 -25.69
CA LEU A 117 28.48 6.53 -24.67
C LEU A 117 27.34 5.58 -24.24
N ASP A 118 27.25 5.32 -22.95
CA ASP A 118 26.11 4.64 -22.30
C ASP A 118 25.38 5.68 -21.46
N ALA A 119 24.16 6.02 -21.83
CA ALA A 119 23.38 7.02 -21.14
C ALA A 119 21.94 6.54 -20.93
N GLY A 120 21.28 7.09 -19.92
CA GLY A 120 19.89 6.79 -19.67
C GLY A 120 19.28 7.76 -18.69
N ALA A 121 17.98 7.88 -18.79
CA ALA A 121 17.16 8.60 -17.82
C ALA A 121 15.91 7.77 -17.54
N SER A 122 15.45 7.77 -16.29
CA SER A 122 14.13 7.26 -15.94
C SER A 122 13.40 8.27 -15.08
N TYR A 123 12.11 8.40 -15.36
CA TYR A 123 11.18 9.17 -14.56
C TYR A 123 10.09 8.25 -14.06
N ASN A 124 10.02 8.10 -12.74
CA ASN A 124 9.13 7.16 -12.07
C ASN A 124 8.15 7.97 -11.20
N MET A 125 6.89 7.60 -11.25
CA MET A 125 5.83 8.15 -10.41
C MET A 125 5.24 7.04 -9.55
N VAL A 126 5.21 7.25 -8.25
CA VAL A 126 4.54 6.37 -7.29
C VAL A 126 3.38 7.14 -6.67
N LYS A 127 2.20 6.55 -6.71
CA LYS A 127 1.03 7.08 -6.01
C LYS A 127 0.47 6.01 -5.10
N GLY A 128 0.26 6.38 -3.85
CA GLY A 128 -0.40 5.55 -2.85
C GLY A 128 -1.58 6.29 -2.26
N TYR A 129 -2.72 5.62 -2.18
CA TYR A 129 -3.94 6.19 -1.65
C TYR A 129 -4.64 5.21 -0.72
N GLU A 130 -4.83 5.61 0.52
CA GLU A 130 -5.67 4.91 1.50
C GLU A 130 -6.85 5.84 1.84
N PRO A 131 -7.99 5.68 1.16
CA PRO A 131 -9.08 6.65 1.20
C PRO A 131 -9.79 6.70 2.53
N ASP A 132 -9.89 5.58 3.23
CA ASP A 132 -10.64 5.49 4.48
C ASP A 132 -10.44 4.12 5.14
N ARG A 133 -9.38 3.97 5.91
CA ARG A 133 -9.26 2.80 6.78
C ARG A 133 -10.11 3.01 8.01
N ARG A 134 -10.98 2.05 8.33
CA ARG A 134 -11.87 2.07 9.48
C ARG A 134 -11.54 0.94 10.43
N ILE A 135 -11.50 1.24 11.72
CA ILE A 135 -11.41 0.26 12.79
C ILE A 135 -12.55 0.55 13.76
N ASN A 136 -13.48 -0.39 13.87
CA ASN A 136 -14.64 -0.30 14.73
C ASN A 136 -14.54 -1.35 15.83
N ASN A 137 -14.59 -0.90 17.07
CA ASN A 137 -14.49 -1.75 18.25
C ASN A 137 -15.82 -1.73 19.01
N LEU A 138 -16.38 -2.92 19.25
CA LEU A 138 -17.59 -3.12 20.01
C LEU A 138 -17.29 -4.04 21.19
N THR A 139 -17.77 -3.67 22.37
CA THR A 139 -17.68 -4.51 23.56
C THR A 139 -18.96 -5.34 23.70
N LYS A 140 -18.86 -6.56 24.23
CA LYS A 140 -19.99 -7.38 24.54
C LYS A 140 -20.90 -6.71 25.56
N ALA A 141 -22.21 -6.89 25.45
CA ALA A 141 -23.24 -6.44 26.37
C ALA A 141 -24.26 -7.58 26.60
N GLU A 142 -25.21 -7.40 27.55
CA GLU A 142 -26.19 -8.43 27.88
C GLU A 142 -27.00 -8.86 26.65
N ASP A 143 -27.54 -7.90 25.90
CA ASP A 143 -28.43 -8.16 24.76
C ASP A 143 -27.75 -7.93 23.40
N GLY A 144 -26.42 -8.05 23.31
CA GLY A 144 -25.70 -7.84 22.04
C GLY A 144 -24.32 -7.23 22.22
N TYR A 145 -24.08 -6.16 21.51
CA TYR A 145 -22.85 -5.39 21.56
C TYR A 145 -23.13 -3.90 21.72
N THR A 146 -22.15 -3.16 22.22
CA THR A 146 -22.20 -1.70 22.26
C THR A 146 -20.91 -1.15 21.67
N LEU A 147 -20.97 0.06 21.08
CA LEU A 147 -19.76 0.75 20.66
C LEU A 147 -18.86 0.97 21.87
N LEU A 148 -17.59 0.62 21.72
CA LEU A 148 -16.62 0.86 22.78
C LEU A 148 -16.46 2.36 23.00
N ARG A 149 -16.55 2.80 24.26
CA ARG A 149 -16.37 4.20 24.65
C ARG A 149 -14.91 4.64 24.54
N GLY A 150 -14.70 5.93 24.46
CA GLY A 150 -13.37 6.52 24.33
C GLY A 150 -12.88 6.54 22.88
N ASN A 151 -11.59 6.81 22.69
CA ASN A 151 -10.95 6.97 21.38
C ASN A 151 -10.66 5.62 20.71
N SER A 152 -11.68 4.78 20.55
CA SER A 152 -11.52 3.42 20.10
C SER A 152 -12.05 3.16 18.68
N GLN A 153 -12.76 4.14 18.12
CA GLN A 153 -13.24 4.11 16.76
C GLN A 153 -12.30 4.96 15.90
N GLN A 154 -11.72 4.37 14.87
CA GLN A 154 -10.68 5.03 14.08
C GLN A 154 -11.07 5.15 12.62
N ARG A 155 -10.79 6.33 12.04
CA ARG A 155 -10.74 6.56 10.60
C ARG A 155 -9.39 7.13 10.21
N TYR A 156 -8.79 6.57 9.17
CA TYR A 156 -7.48 6.98 8.70
C TYR A 156 -7.49 7.17 7.19
N PHE A 157 -6.86 8.24 6.75
CA PHE A 157 -6.74 8.66 5.36
C PHE A 157 -5.27 8.93 5.07
N SER A 158 -4.74 8.45 3.96
CA SER A 158 -3.40 8.85 3.54
C SER A 158 -3.26 8.95 2.04
N THR A 159 -2.33 9.79 1.63
CA THR A 159 -1.86 9.94 0.25
C THR A 159 -0.35 9.96 0.23
N LEU A 160 0.22 9.28 -0.75
CA LEU A 160 1.64 9.32 -1.10
C LEU A 160 1.74 9.72 -2.57
N ASP A 161 2.51 10.76 -2.85
CA ASP A 161 2.94 11.14 -4.20
C ASP A 161 4.46 11.22 -4.20
N GLU A 162 5.13 10.36 -4.97
CA GLU A 162 6.59 10.36 -5.14
C GLU A 162 6.94 10.47 -6.61
N ASP A 163 7.80 11.42 -6.93
CA ASP A 163 8.43 11.60 -8.23
C ASP A 163 9.93 11.31 -8.12
N ASP A 164 10.44 10.37 -8.94
CA ASP A 164 11.81 9.92 -8.90
C ASP A 164 12.45 10.03 -10.29
N LEU A 165 13.39 10.96 -10.44
CA LEU A 165 14.19 11.13 -11.64
C LEU A 165 15.59 10.52 -11.44
N ASN A 166 15.90 9.50 -12.24
CA ASN A 166 17.25 8.92 -12.29
C ASN A 166 17.90 9.25 -13.63
N VAL A 167 19.17 9.63 -13.58
CA VAL A 167 19.97 9.90 -14.75
C VAL A 167 21.32 9.17 -14.67
N LYS A 168 21.78 8.66 -15.78
CA LYS A 168 23.13 8.10 -15.91
C LYS A 168 23.77 8.53 -17.22
N ALA A 169 25.07 8.76 -17.22
CA ALA A 169 25.86 8.97 -18.42
C ALA A 169 27.27 8.44 -18.18
N GLY A 170 27.79 7.64 -19.08
CA GLY A 170 29.10 7.03 -18.97
C GLY A 170 29.78 6.83 -20.31
N LEU A 171 31.08 7.05 -20.35
CA LEU A 171 31.94 6.72 -21.46
C LEU A 171 32.61 5.38 -21.22
N VAL A 172 32.58 4.53 -22.22
CA VAL A 172 33.21 3.20 -22.20
C VAL A 172 34.29 3.16 -23.28
N TYR A 173 35.54 3.05 -22.85
CA TYR A 173 36.66 2.89 -23.75
C TYR A 173 37.16 1.46 -23.76
N ARG A 174 37.18 0.82 -24.95
CA ARG A 174 37.69 -0.53 -25.15
C ARG A 174 39.18 -0.49 -25.45
N LEU A 175 39.98 -1.15 -24.59
CA LEU A 175 41.46 -1.22 -24.72
C LEU A 175 41.89 -2.33 -25.66
N LYS A 176 41.18 -3.46 -25.64
CA LYS A 176 41.38 -4.62 -26.52
C LYS A 176 40.04 -5.20 -26.92
N ASP A 177 39.93 -5.61 -28.18
CA ASP A 177 38.73 -6.23 -28.78
C ASP A 177 39.14 -7.52 -29.47
N ASN A 178 39.69 -8.49 -28.71
CA ASN A 178 39.94 -9.84 -29.15
C ASN A 178 38.84 -10.78 -28.64
N ILE A 179 38.53 -11.83 -29.39
CA ILE A 179 37.46 -12.80 -29.07
C ILE A 179 37.64 -13.44 -27.68
N GLU A 180 38.87 -13.47 -27.17
CA GLU A 180 39.22 -14.10 -25.88
C GLU A 180 39.41 -13.15 -24.70
N GLU A 181 39.64 -11.84 -24.96
CA GLU A 181 39.88 -10.84 -23.89
C GLU A 181 39.23 -9.51 -24.21
N ILE A 182 38.18 -9.14 -23.43
CA ILE A 182 37.55 -7.82 -23.48
C ILE A 182 38.05 -7.01 -22.30
N SER A 183 38.90 -6.01 -22.54
CA SER A 183 39.33 -5.05 -21.52
C SER A 183 38.71 -3.68 -21.80
N ASN A 184 38.01 -3.11 -20.81
CA ASN A 184 37.43 -1.78 -20.94
C ASN A 184 37.62 -0.94 -19.69
N VAL A 185 37.62 0.39 -19.88
CA VAL A 185 37.61 1.40 -18.83
C VAL A 185 36.30 2.16 -18.95
N ARG A 186 35.60 2.32 -17.83
CA ARG A 186 34.39 3.11 -17.76
C ARG A 186 34.55 4.29 -16.85
N PHE A 187 34.07 5.45 -17.28
CA PHE A 187 34.00 6.68 -16.52
C PHE A 187 32.60 7.28 -16.70
N GLY A 188 31.94 7.63 -15.62
CA GLY A 188 30.56 8.13 -15.73
C GLY A 188 30.03 8.77 -14.47
N TYR A 189 28.83 9.25 -14.59
CA TYR A 189 28.03 9.88 -13.54
C TYR A 189 26.66 9.18 -13.44
N THR A 190 26.18 9.03 -12.20
CA THR A 190 24.81 8.64 -11.90
C THR A 190 24.24 9.61 -10.87
N GLY A 191 23.01 10.04 -11.06
CA GLY A 191 22.29 10.91 -10.14
C GLY A 191 20.85 10.43 -9.95
N ARG A 192 20.34 10.64 -8.76
CA ARG A 192 18.93 10.39 -8.39
C ARG A 192 18.38 11.62 -7.69
N PHE A 193 17.21 12.04 -8.10
CA PHE A 193 16.46 13.16 -7.53
C PHE A 193 15.05 12.67 -7.19
N VAL A 194 14.68 12.79 -5.94
CA VAL A 194 13.38 12.33 -5.43
C VAL A 194 12.67 13.50 -4.80
N ASP A 195 11.39 13.64 -5.12
CA ASP A 195 10.43 14.49 -4.43
C ASP A 195 9.33 13.61 -3.88
N ASP A 196 9.15 13.64 -2.57
CA ASP A 196 8.23 12.76 -1.82
C ASP A 196 7.30 13.61 -0.96
N ASN A 197 6.00 13.41 -1.14
CA ASN A 197 4.95 14.10 -0.41
C ASN A 197 3.98 13.08 0.20
N PHE A 198 4.14 12.83 1.49
CA PHE A 198 3.24 11.98 2.25
C PHE A 198 2.36 12.82 3.16
N LYS A 199 1.04 12.57 3.10
CA LYS A 199 0.05 13.17 3.99
C LYS A 199 -0.79 12.08 4.61
N ALA A 200 -0.99 12.17 5.92
CA ALA A 200 -1.88 11.29 6.65
C ALA A 200 -2.74 12.06 7.64
N THR A 201 -3.98 11.63 7.78
CA THR A 201 -4.91 12.17 8.77
C THR A 201 -5.59 11.01 9.47
N GLU A 202 -5.55 11.03 10.79
CA GLU A 202 -6.22 10.05 11.65
C GLU A 202 -7.25 10.75 12.52
N TYR A 203 -8.45 10.20 12.53
CA TYR A 203 -9.52 10.58 13.45
C TYR A 203 -9.77 9.44 14.41
N ASN A 204 -9.65 9.73 15.70
CA ASN A 204 -10.07 8.85 16.77
C ASN A 204 -11.39 9.39 17.32
N LEU A 205 -12.48 8.68 17.04
CA LEU A 205 -13.82 9.14 17.38
C LEU A 205 -14.18 8.67 18.80
N THR A 206 -14.54 9.62 19.62
CA THR A 206 -15.04 9.34 20.98
C THR A 206 -16.54 9.14 20.93
N VAL A 207 -17.01 7.99 21.41
CA VAL A 207 -18.43 7.67 21.49
C VAL A 207 -18.99 8.21 22.79
N GLY A 208 -19.93 9.15 22.70
CA GLY A 208 -20.62 9.76 23.85
C GLY A 208 -21.87 9.01 24.27
N HIS A 209 -22.63 8.48 23.33
CA HIS A 209 -23.84 7.71 23.57
C HIS A 209 -23.65 6.25 23.18
N VAL A 210 -24.28 5.35 23.93
CA VAL A 210 -24.16 3.90 23.72
C VAL A 210 -25.53 3.33 23.36
N SER A 211 -25.63 2.83 22.12
CA SER A 211 -26.76 2.03 21.67
C SER A 211 -26.40 0.56 21.69
N VAL A 212 -27.35 -0.29 22.05
CA VAL A 212 -27.19 -1.74 21.91
C VAL A 212 -27.38 -2.14 20.45
N ILE A 213 -26.43 -2.89 19.91
CA ILE A 213 -26.43 -3.46 18.58
C ILE A 213 -26.74 -4.96 18.74
N PRO A 214 -27.96 -5.40 18.41
CA PRO A 214 -28.38 -6.77 18.73
C PRO A 214 -27.72 -7.81 17.83
N SER A 215 -27.36 -7.44 16.59
CA SER A 215 -26.69 -8.33 15.63
C SER A 215 -25.53 -7.61 14.94
N LEU A 216 -24.49 -8.37 14.61
CA LEU A 216 -23.34 -7.88 13.83
C LEU A 216 -23.52 -8.11 12.32
N ASP A 217 -24.53 -8.89 11.91
CA ASP A 217 -24.70 -9.30 10.52
C ASP A 217 -24.96 -8.11 9.59
N ASP A 218 -25.77 -7.16 10.04
CA ASP A 218 -26.12 -5.95 9.30
C ASP A 218 -25.46 -4.70 9.89
N PHE A 219 -24.42 -4.87 10.72
CA PHE A 219 -23.77 -3.75 11.37
C PHE A 219 -22.96 -2.91 10.38
N SER A 220 -23.40 -1.68 10.18
CA SER A 220 -22.64 -0.63 9.50
C SER A 220 -22.48 0.57 10.44
N LEU A 221 -21.24 0.93 10.74
CA LEU A 221 -21.00 2.12 11.56
C LEU A 221 -21.36 3.42 10.81
N ASP A 222 -21.39 3.38 9.47
CA ASP A 222 -21.78 4.53 8.66
C ASP A 222 -23.21 5.01 8.92
N ASP A 223 -24.09 4.09 9.32
CA ASP A 223 -25.48 4.43 9.70
C ASP A 223 -25.51 5.30 10.97
N TYR A 224 -24.48 5.19 11.79
CA TYR A 224 -24.33 5.97 13.03
C TYR A 224 -23.53 7.26 12.81
N TYR A 225 -22.64 7.33 11.83
CA TYR A 225 -21.86 8.53 11.48
C TYR A 225 -22.65 9.46 10.57
N ASN A 226 -23.70 10.06 11.10
CA ASN A 226 -24.52 11.04 10.40
C ASN A 226 -24.48 12.38 11.13
N GLN A 227 -24.93 13.44 10.43
CA GLN A 227 -24.88 14.79 10.95
C GLN A 227 -25.75 15.00 12.19
N GLU A 228 -26.84 14.25 12.31
CA GLU A 228 -27.75 14.30 13.47
C GLU A 228 -27.07 13.74 14.72
N ASN A 229 -26.39 12.61 14.61
CA ASN A 229 -25.65 12.01 15.72
C ASN A 229 -24.45 12.85 16.14
N PHE A 230 -23.77 13.53 15.23
CA PHE A 230 -22.73 14.50 15.57
C PHE A 230 -23.31 15.72 16.28
N ALA A 231 -24.47 16.23 15.85
CA ALA A 231 -25.13 17.37 16.48
C ALA A 231 -25.69 17.04 17.88
N SER A 232 -26.00 15.78 18.14
CA SER A 232 -26.54 15.30 19.42
C SER A 232 -25.49 14.76 20.39
N ASP A 233 -24.19 15.06 20.16
CA ASP A 233 -23.06 14.62 21.00
C ASP A 233 -22.87 13.08 21.08
N TRP A 234 -23.38 12.31 20.11
CA TRP A 234 -23.11 10.89 20.03
C TRP A 234 -21.61 10.61 19.79
N PHE A 235 -20.97 11.49 19.01
CA PHE A 235 -19.56 11.41 18.69
C PHE A 235 -18.88 12.76 18.96
N LYS A 236 -17.65 12.71 19.41
CA LYS A 236 -16.74 13.85 19.62
C LYS A 236 -15.40 13.57 18.96
#